data_d6c7267cb21acb2a413d5a2a414571e6
#
_entry.id   d6c7267cb21acb2a413d5a2a414571e6
#
_cell.length_a   1.000
_cell.length_b   1.000
_cell.length_c   1.000
_cell.angle_alpha   90.00
_cell.angle_beta   90.00
_cell.angle_gamma   90.00
#
_symmetry.space_group_name_H-M   'P 1'
#
loop_
_entity.id
_entity.type
_entity.pdbx_description
1 polymer ?
#
loop_
_entity_poly.entity_id
_entity_poly.type
_entity_poly.pdbx_seq_one_letter_code
_entity_poly.pdbx_strand_id
1 'polypeptide(L)'
;MRSPRQTGETTVRVFTPKRKDIDLPMRTLYVLPVEAGAETRWGDPAEEIRKLEIADRYGLVVALPTFSALPWYADHPANMSLRQEKYLLEDVLPLVESSYPIETGPDGRLLVGFSKSGWGAWSLLLRHPEVFGKAAAWDVPLMQDAPDRFGMEPIFGGQANFEQYRITGLIRSRAATIRQRCRLVLTGYAGAFRAHHMAMHNLLVEFAIPHAYRDGPQRGHQWRSGWLEEAVSIFVTGCGTGDSEDPHAERD
;
A
#
# COMPACT_ATOMS: atom_id res chain seq x y z
N MET A 1 10.84 -7.08 17.41
CA MET A 1 11.55 -5.85 17.77
C MET A 1 10.73 -5.04 18.76
N ARG A 2 11.39 -4.19 19.56
CA ARG A 2 10.72 -3.22 20.44
C ARG A 2 10.94 -1.83 19.88
N SER A 3 9.87 -1.05 19.79
CA SER A 3 9.93 0.35 19.35
C SER A 3 9.13 1.21 20.32
N PRO A 4 9.61 2.42 20.68
CA PRO A 4 8.84 3.35 21.50
C PRO A 4 7.58 3.86 20.77
N ARG A 5 7.47 3.61 19.47
CA ARG A 5 6.37 4.01 18.59
C ARG A 5 5.23 2.99 18.52
N GLN A 6 5.39 1.87 19.24
CA GLN A 6 4.41 0.76 19.30
C GLN A 6 4.09 0.44 20.74
N THR A 7 2.85 0.03 21.01
CA THR A 7 2.38 -0.34 22.36
C THR A 7 2.91 -1.69 22.84
N GLY A 8 3.46 -2.51 21.93
CA GLY A 8 3.95 -3.86 22.21
C GLY A 8 5.04 -4.28 21.26
N GLU A 9 5.47 -5.52 21.40
CA GLU A 9 6.46 -6.12 20.50
C GLU A 9 5.87 -6.31 19.10
N THR A 10 6.72 -6.09 18.10
CA THR A 10 6.41 -6.27 16.69
C THR A 10 7.44 -7.16 16.02
N THR A 11 7.11 -7.68 14.86
CA THR A 11 8.01 -8.49 14.03
C THR A 11 8.07 -7.95 12.61
N VAL A 12 9.16 -8.23 11.92
CA VAL A 12 9.24 -8.08 10.47
C VAL A 12 9.60 -9.44 9.89
N ARG A 13 8.67 -10.05 9.17
CA ARG A 13 8.91 -11.30 8.46
C ARG A 13 9.44 -10.96 7.08
N VAL A 14 10.57 -11.56 6.68
CA VAL A 14 11.19 -11.25 5.39
C VAL A 14 11.32 -12.52 4.55
N PHE A 15 10.99 -12.41 3.26
CA PHE A 15 11.22 -13.42 2.24
C PHE A 15 12.22 -12.88 1.23
N THR A 16 13.23 -13.67 0.93
CA THR A 16 14.24 -13.38 -0.08
C THR A 16 14.15 -14.40 -1.20
N PRO A 17 14.51 -14.02 -2.42
CA PRO A 17 14.62 -14.97 -3.53
C PRO A 17 15.63 -16.08 -3.21
N LYS A 18 15.33 -17.30 -3.61
CA LYS A 18 16.23 -18.46 -3.49
C LYS A 18 17.14 -18.60 -4.69
N ARG A 19 16.73 -18.10 -5.87
CA ARG A 19 17.52 -18.10 -7.07
C ARG A 19 18.71 -17.16 -6.94
N LYS A 20 19.82 -17.47 -7.64
CA LYS A 20 21.09 -16.71 -7.54
C LYS A 20 21.32 -15.73 -8.69
N ASP A 21 20.52 -15.79 -9.73
CA ASP A 21 20.61 -15.01 -10.97
C ASP A 21 19.79 -13.71 -10.87
N ILE A 22 19.91 -12.99 -9.77
CA ILE A 22 19.16 -11.76 -9.49
C ILE A 22 20.13 -10.58 -9.50
N ASP A 23 19.75 -9.53 -10.21
CA ASP A 23 20.47 -8.27 -10.18
C ASP A 23 20.40 -7.63 -8.79
N LEU A 24 21.55 -7.15 -8.33
CA LEU A 24 21.66 -6.44 -7.06
C LEU A 24 21.94 -4.95 -7.33
N PRO A 25 21.44 -4.06 -6.49
CA PRO A 25 20.56 -4.28 -5.32
C PRO A 25 19.13 -4.61 -5.73
N MET A 26 18.45 -5.46 -4.94
CA MET A 26 17.06 -5.85 -5.18
C MET A 26 16.08 -4.76 -4.72
N ARG A 27 14.92 -4.69 -5.36
CA ARG A 27 13.80 -3.89 -4.83
C ARG A 27 13.11 -4.61 -3.68
N THR A 28 12.48 -3.85 -2.79
CA THR A 28 11.73 -4.37 -1.64
C THR A 28 10.24 -4.09 -1.79
N LEU A 29 9.44 -5.14 -1.60
CA LEU A 29 7.99 -5.06 -1.49
C LEU A 29 7.60 -5.08 -0.01
N TYR A 30 7.12 -3.97 0.52
CA TYR A 30 6.52 -3.90 1.84
C TYR A 30 5.04 -4.27 1.75
N VAL A 31 4.69 -5.42 2.30
CA VAL A 31 3.31 -5.91 2.36
C VAL A 31 2.71 -5.47 3.69
N LEU A 32 1.82 -4.51 3.62
CA LEU A 32 1.29 -3.82 4.77
C LEU A 32 0.11 -4.60 5.38
N PRO A 33 0.12 -4.96 6.69
CA PRO A 33 -0.93 -5.75 7.31
C PRO A 33 -2.24 -4.96 7.45
N VAL A 34 -3.36 -5.68 7.40
CA VAL A 34 -4.70 -5.14 7.64
C VAL A 34 -5.05 -5.15 9.12
N GLU A 35 -4.50 -6.10 9.86
CA GLU A 35 -4.80 -6.34 11.28
C GLU A 35 -3.56 -6.12 12.17
N ALA A 36 -3.81 -5.97 13.47
CA ALA A 36 -2.75 -5.84 14.47
C ALA A 36 -2.09 -7.20 14.77
N GLY A 37 -0.84 -7.18 15.18
CA GLY A 37 -0.12 -8.37 15.62
C GLY A 37 -0.01 -9.44 14.52
N ALA A 38 -0.37 -10.66 14.87
CA ALA A 38 -0.36 -11.81 13.99
C ALA A 38 -1.77 -12.26 13.56
N GLU A 39 -2.77 -11.39 13.64
CA GLU A 39 -4.13 -11.72 13.26
C GLU A 39 -4.25 -11.97 11.75
N THR A 40 -4.96 -13.05 11.40
CA THR A 40 -5.11 -13.53 10.02
C THR A 40 -6.58 -13.62 9.59
N ARG A 41 -7.44 -12.79 10.16
CA ARG A 41 -8.87 -12.77 9.85
C ARG A 41 -9.17 -12.74 8.34
N TRP A 42 -8.33 -12.04 7.58
CA TRP A 42 -8.47 -11.87 6.14
C TRP A 42 -7.48 -12.74 5.33
N GLY A 43 -6.98 -13.82 5.93
CA GLY A 43 -5.93 -14.67 5.41
C GLY A 43 -4.52 -14.23 5.83
N ASP A 44 -3.57 -15.15 5.80
CA ASP A 44 -2.16 -14.84 6.09
C ASP A 44 -1.45 -14.35 4.82
N PRO A 45 -1.00 -13.09 4.75
CA PRO A 45 -0.24 -12.59 3.60
C PRO A 45 1.05 -13.37 3.36
N ALA A 46 1.67 -13.92 4.41
CA ALA A 46 2.89 -14.69 4.27
C ALA A 46 2.67 -16.05 3.60
N GLU A 47 1.51 -16.68 3.81
CA GLU A 47 1.13 -17.88 3.09
C GLU A 47 0.91 -17.59 1.61
N GLU A 48 0.20 -16.50 1.30
CA GLU A 48 -0.07 -16.13 -0.09
C GLU A 48 1.20 -15.75 -0.84
N ILE A 49 2.13 -15.01 -0.20
CA ILE A 49 3.43 -14.68 -0.78
C ILE A 49 4.25 -15.94 -1.10
N ARG A 50 4.25 -16.93 -0.19
CA ARG A 50 4.96 -18.21 -0.43
C ARG A 50 4.32 -19.01 -1.54
N LYS A 51 2.98 -19.12 -1.54
CA LYS A 51 2.20 -19.85 -2.54
C LYS A 51 2.40 -19.28 -3.94
N LEU A 52 2.43 -17.97 -4.07
CA LEU A 52 2.63 -17.26 -5.33
C LEU A 52 4.11 -17.11 -5.71
N GLU A 53 5.04 -17.55 -4.85
CA GLU A 53 6.48 -17.44 -5.04
C GLU A 53 6.93 -16.00 -5.39
N ILE A 54 6.31 -14.99 -4.77
CA ILE A 54 6.48 -13.57 -5.12
C ILE A 54 7.95 -13.16 -5.10
N ALA A 55 8.70 -13.57 -4.08
CA ALA A 55 10.12 -13.23 -3.99
C ALA A 55 10.93 -13.80 -5.17
N ASP A 56 10.76 -15.08 -5.45
CA ASP A 56 11.52 -15.77 -6.52
C ASP A 56 11.09 -15.31 -7.91
N ARG A 57 9.79 -15.22 -8.17
CA ARG A 57 9.26 -14.88 -9.51
C ARG A 57 9.60 -13.46 -9.93
N TYR A 58 9.61 -12.52 -8.99
CA TYR A 58 9.80 -11.11 -9.32
C TYR A 58 11.16 -10.56 -8.89
N GLY A 59 12.02 -11.36 -8.24
CA GLY A 59 13.33 -10.93 -7.78
C GLY A 59 13.24 -9.84 -6.69
N LEU A 60 12.29 -9.97 -5.77
CA LEU A 60 12.02 -8.99 -4.73
C LEU A 60 12.37 -9.51 -3.34
N VAL A 61 12.94 -8.65 -2.50
CA VAL A 61 12.83 -8.85 -1.06
C VAL A 61 11.42 -8.46 -0.64
N VAL A 62 10.75 -9.32 0.12
CA VAL A 62 9.37 -9.05 0.58
C VAL A 62 9.37 -8.93 2.09
N ALA A 63 9.02 -7.76 2.62
CA ALA A 63 8.99 -7.46 4.04
C ALA A 63 7.56 -7.28 4.55
N LEU A 64 7.21 -8.02 5.60
CA LEU A 64 5.90 -7.99 6.25
C LEU A 64 6.08 -7.53 7.70
N PRO A 65 5.98 -6.24 7.98
CA PRO A 65 5.98 -5.73 9.35
C PRO A 65 4.65 -6.04 10.04
N THR A 66 4.67 -6.20 11.37
CA THR A 66 3.46 -6.19 12.19
C THR A 66 3.35 -4.88 12.97
N PHE A 67 2.13 -4.54 13.38
CA PHE A 67 1.83 -3.38 14.22
C PHE A 67 1.14 -3.86 15.50
N SER A 68 1.46 -3.25 16.64
CA SER A 68 0.87 -3.65 17.93
C SER A 68 -0.56 -3.14 18.13
N ALA A 69 -0.98 -2.16 17.36
CA ALA A 69 -2.35 -1.63 17.32
C ALA A 69 -2.88 -1.69 15.89
N LEU A 70 -4.21 -1.54 15.72
CA LEU A 70 -4.86 -1.57 14.42
C LEU A 70 -4.19 -0.60 13.44
N PRO A 71 -3.65 -1.08 12.30
CA PRO A 71 -2.83 -0.24 11.44
C PRO A 71 -3.69 0.66 10.54
N TRP A 72 -3.50 1.98 10.69
CA TRP A 72 -3.95 3.02 9.77
C TRP A 72 -2.79 3.87 9.26
N TYR A 73 -1.55 3.49 9.61
CA TYR A 73 -0.31 4.08 9.09
C TYR A 73 -0.19 5.59 9.34
N ALA A 74 -0.78 6.04 10.45
CA ALA A 74 -0.74 7.42 10.89
C ALA A 74 -0.03 7.55 12.25
N ASP A 75 0.48 8.72 12.53
CA ASP A 75 1.03 9.07 13.83
C ASP A 75 -0.05 9.76 14.67
N HIS A 76 -0.34 9.20 15.84
CA HIS A 76 -1.21 9.87 16.81
C HIS A 76 -0.55 11.13 17.35
N PRO A 77 -1.23 12.29 17.38
CA PRO A 77 -0.61 13.58 17.71
C PRO A 77 -0.05 13.66 19.13
N ALA A 78 -0.70 12.99 20.09
CA ALA A 78 -0.31 13.03 21.51
C ALA A 78 0.27 11.70 22.05
N ASN A 79 -0.02 10.55 21.41
CA ASN A 79 0.44 9.25 21.91
C ASN A 79 1.66 8.74 21.15
N MET A 80 2.83 8.80 21.80
CA MET A 80 4.09 8.36 21.22
C MET A 80 4.12 6.87 20.83
N SER A 81 3.38 6.03 21.55
CA SER A 81 3.30 4.58 21.28
C SER A 81 2.33 4.21 20.15
N LEU A 82 1.68 5.18 19.52
CA LEU A 82 0.82 5.02 18.35
C LEU A 82 1.33 5.87 17.17
N ARG A 83 2.63 5.84 16.90
CA ARG A 83 3.25 6.52 15.76
C ARG A 83 3.60 5.53 14.68
N GLN A 84 2.59 5.10 13.94
CA GLN A 84 2.69 4.01 12.98
C GLN A 84 3.45 4.39 11.71
N GLU A 85 3.30 5.62 11.23
CA GLU A 85 4.05 6.14 10.11
C GLU A 85 5.55 6.20 10.44
N LYS A 86 5.91 6.82 11.56
CA LYS A 86 7.30 6.87 12.01
C LYS A 86 7.87 5.51 12.33
N TYR A 87 7.09 4.59 12.89
CA TYR A 87 7.53 3.23 13.11
C TYR A 87 7.96 2.57 11.78
N LEU A 88 7.18 2.71 10.72
CA LEU A 88 7.57 2.18 9.42
C LEU A 88 8.83 2.85 8.88
N LEU A 89 8.86 4.20 8.89
CA LEU A 89 9.95 4.98 8.29
C LEU A 89 11.27 4.91 9.06
N GLU A 90 11.20 4.96 10.39
CA GLU A 90 12.39 5.15 11.23
C GLU A 90 12.86 3.86 11.93
N ASP A 91 12.03 2.80 11.98
CA ASP A 91 12.41 1.53 12.60
C ASP A 91 12.42 0.37 11.58
N VAL A 92 11.34 0.19 10.81
CA VAL A 92 11.20 -0.95 9.88
C VAL A 92 12.09 -0.80 8.66
N LEU A 93 12.04 0.35 7.96
CA LEU A 93 12.86 0.56 6.76
C LEU A 93 14.35 0.40 7.06
N PRO A 94 14.94 1.08 8.07
CA PRO A 94 16.37 0.92 8.37
C PRO A 94 16.75 -0.50 8.78
N LEU A 95 15.88 -1.23 9.51
CA LEU A 95 16.12 -2.61 9.88
C LEU A 95 16.24 -3.52 8.66
N VAL A 96 15.32 -3.40 7.72
CA VAL A 96 15.31 -4.22 6.50
C VAL A 96 16.49 -3.85 5.60
N GLU A 97 16.75 -2.57 5.41
CA GLU A 97 17.81 -2.05 4.54
C GLU A 97 19.21 -2.38 5.04
N SER A 98 19.42 -2.42 6.35
CA SER A 98 20.71 -2.84 6.92
C SER A 98 20.94 -4.35 6.88
N SER A 99 19.88 -5.15 6.68
CA SER A 99 19.93 -6.60 6.75
C SER A 99 20.02 -7.31 5.40
N TYR A 100 19.68 -6.61 4.31
CA TYR A 100 19.60 -7.21 2.96
C TYR A 100 20.21 -6.28 1.90
N PRO A 101 20.77 -6.85 0.80
CA PRO A 101 21.34 -6.06 -0.32
C PRO A 101 20.23 -5.50 -1.21
N ILE A 102 19.56 -4.44 -0.74
CA ILE A 102 18.39 -3.83 -1.38
C ILE A 102 18.64 -2.38 -1.78
N GLU A 103 17.89 -1.93 -2.76
CA GLU A 103 17.89 -0.54 -3.21
C GLU A 103 17.19 0.35 -2.19
N THR A 104 17.90 1.37 -1.67
CA THR A 104 17.41 2.28 -0.62
C THR A 104 16.74 3.55 -1.18
N GLY A 105 16.71 3.72 -2.49
CA GLY A 105 16.00 4.82 -3.15
C GLY A 105 14.49 4.59 -3.25
N PRO A 106 13.73 5.62 -3.67
CA PRO A 106 12.27 5.48 -3.81
C PRO A 106 11.89 4.37 -4.80
N ASP A 107 12.62 4.19 -5.89
CA ASP A 107 12.32 3.16 -6.89
C ASP A 107 12.52 1.73 -6.35
N GLY A 108 13.35 1.59 -5.33
CA GLY A 108 13.57 0.33 -4.62
C GLY A 108 12.46 -0.03 -3.62
N ARG A 109 11.60 0.91 -3.21
CA ARG A 109 10.60 0.69 -2.16
C ARG A 109 9.19 0.70 -2.72
N LEU A 110 8.55 -0.48 -2.70
CA LEU A 110 7.20 -0.72 -3.21
C LEU A 110 6.27 -1.02 -2.02
N LEU A 111 5.06 -0.45 -2.05
CA LEU A 111 4.05 -0.65 -1.02
C LEU A 111 2.85 -1.41 -1.59
N VAL A 112 2.36 -2.41 -0.89
CA VAL A 112 1.12 -3.10 -1.27
C VAL A 112 0.24 -3.36 -0.05
N GLY A 113 -1.07 -3.20 -0.23
CA GLY A 113 -2.05 -3.50 0.79
C GLY A 113 -3.47 -3.54 0.24
N PHE A 114 -4.41 -3.96 1.08
CA PHE A 114 -5.83 -3.85 0.77
C PHE A 114 -6.61 -3.32 1.97
N SER A 115 -7.86 -2.89 1.76
CA SER A 115 -8.65 -2.32 2.85
C SER A 115 -7.87 -1.19 3.56
N LYS A 116 -7.76 -1.23 4.88
CA LYS A 116 -6.99 -0.27 5.71
C LYS A 116 -5.53 -0.16 5.25
N SER A 117 -4.88 -1.27 4.96
CA SER A 117 -3.48 -1.24 4.54
C SER A 117 -3.28 -0.71 3.12
N GLY A 118 -4.26 -0.89 2.23
CA GLY A 118 -4.27 -0.23 0.93
C GLY A 118 -4.38 1.28 1.05
N TRP A 119 -5.24 1.76 1.96
CA TRP A 119 -5.30 3.17 2.33
C TRP A 119 -3.95 3.66 2.86
N GLY A 120 -3.33 2.90 3.77
CA GLY A 120 -2.01 3.19 4.31
C GLY A 120 -0.92 3.24 3.24
N ALA A 121 -0.89 2.29 2.30
CA ALA A 121 0.07 2.27 1.21
C ALA A 121 0.01 3.56 0.36
N TRP A 122 -1.19 4.00 0.02
CA TRP A 122 -1.39 5.23 -0.75
C TRP A 122 -1.06 6.47 0.08
N SER A 123 -1.49 6.53 1.34
CA SER A 123 -1.16 7.66 2.24
C SER A 123 0.35 7.82 2.39
N LEU A 124 1.07 6.75 2.64
CA LEU A 124 2.54 6.75 2.77
C LEU A 124 3.23 7.25 1.50
N LEU A 125 2.85 6.74 0.32
CA LEU A 125 3.42 7.21 -0.94
C LEU A 125 3.15 8.70 -1.17
N LEU A 126 1.91 9.15 -0.95
CA LEU A 126 1.50 10.54 -1.19
C LEU A 126 2.17 11.52 -0.22
N ARG A 127 2.47 11.09 1.00
CA ARG A 127 3.13 11.89 2.02
C ARG A 127 4.65 11.88 1.87
N HIS A 128 5.22 10.74 1.42
CA HIS A 128 6.65 10.49 1.31
C HIS A 128 7.05 10.04 -0.11
N PRO A 129 6.76 10.84 -1.14
CA PRO A 129 7.07 10.46 -2.52
C PRO A 129 8.58 10.35 -2.80
N GLU A 130 9.41 10.92 -1.94
CA GLU A 130 10.87 10.81 -1.95
C GLU A 130 11.38 9.50 -1.31
N VAL A 131 10.52 8.80 -0.56
CA VAL A 131 10.85 7.54 0.12
C VAL A 131 10.36 6.34 -0.67
N PHE A 132 9.12 6.36 -1.15
CA PHE A 132 8.46 5.22 -1.80
C PHE A 132 8.25 5.45 -3.29
N GLY A 133 8.51 4.44 -4.12
CA GLY A 133 8.38 4.53 -5.58
C GLY A 133 6.97 4.28 -6.09
N LYS A 134 6.33 3.21 -5.64
CA LYS A 134 4.98 2.83 -6.08
C LYS A 134 4.14 2.30 -4.91
N ALA A 135 2.83 2.48 -4.99
CA ALA A 135 1.86 1.92 -4.05
C ALA A 135 0.68 1.28 -4.79
N ALA A 136 0.35 0.05 -4.41
CA ALA A 136 -0.82 -0.66 -4.92
C ALA A 136 -1.84 -0.93 -3.81
N ALA A 137 -3.12 -0.83 -4.18
CA ALA A 137 -4.22 -1.09 -3.28
C ALA A 137 -5.39 -1.76 -4.00
N TRP A 138 -6.14 -2.59 -3.26
CA TRP A 138 -7.43 -3.11 -3.71
C TRP A 138 -8.43 -3.12 -2.57
N ASP A 139 -9.72 -3.10 -2.92
CA ASP A 139 -10.87 -3.09 -2.02
C ASP A 139 -10.68 -2.14 -0.82
N VAL A 140 -10.42 -0.88 -1.11
CA VAL A 140 -9.88 0.12 -0.19
C VAL A 140 -10.81 1.34 -0.02
N PRO A 141 -11.01 1.88 1.21
CA PRO A 141 -11.89 3.02 1.49
C PRO A 141 -11.23 4.38 1.16
N LEU A 142 -10.78 4.60 -0.10
CA LEU A 142 -10.01 5.80 -0.50
C LEU A 142 -10.76 7.13 -0.36
N MET A 143 -12.09 7.10 -0.34
CA MET A 143 -12.92 8.32 -0.25
C MET A 143 -13.37 8.63 1.20
N GLN A 144 -12.74 8.00 2.20
CA GLN A 144 -13.03 8.29 3.61
C GLN A 144 -12.69 9.75 3.92
N ASP A 145 -13.62 10.47 4.53
CA ASP A 145 -13.54 11.91 4.82
C ASP A 145 -13.53 12.27 6.32
N ALA A 146 -13.77 11.25 7.18
CA ALA A 146 -13.68 11.38 8.62
C ALA A 146 -13.15 10.09 9.27
N PRO A 147 -12.49 10.18 10.44
CA PRO A 147 -11.97 9.01 11.16
C PRO A 147 -13.02 8.33 12.03
N ASP A 148 -14.27 8.24 11.58
CA ASP A 148 -15.44 7.79 12.34
C ASP A 148 -15.75 6.30 12.20
N ARG A 149 -15.02 5.59 11.35
CA ARG A 149 -15.27 4.17 10.98
C ARG A 149 -14.02 3.32 11.10
N PHE A 150 -14.23 2.01 11.10
CA PHE A 150 -13.18 1.00 10.98
C PHE A 150 -12.06 1.10 12.04
N GLY A 151 -12.34 1.68 13.22
CA GLY A 151 -11.36 1.87 14.28
C GLY A 151 -10.29 2.92 13.98
N MET A 152 -10.63 3.93 13.20
CA MET A 152 -9.70 5.03 12.82
C MET A 152 -9.47 6.00 13.98
N GLU A 153 -10.52 6.38 14.70
CA GLU A 153 -10.48 7.45 15.68
C GLU A 153 -9.36 7.29 16.73
N PRO A 154 -9.14 6.11 17.35
CA PRO A 154 -8.05 5.93 18.32
C PRO A 154 -6.65 6.10 17.74
N ILE A 155 -6.48 5.94 16.42
CA ILE A 155 -5.19 6.07 15.75
C ILE A 155 -4.94 7.51 15.31
N PHE A 156 -5.96 8.17 14.75
CA PHE A 156 -5.83 9.56 14.32
C PHE A 156 -5.98 10.57 15.46
N GLY A 157 -6.69 10.23 16.53
CA GLY A 157 -6.94 11.11 17.67
C GLY A 157 -7.84 12.32 17.35
N GLY A 158 -8.48 12.33 16.18
CA GLY A 158 -9.44 13.33 15.75
C GLY A 158 -9.30 13.82 14.33
N GLN A 159 -10.30 14.59 13.88
CA GLN A 159 -10.44 15.09 12.50
C GLN A 159 -9.22 15.91 12.03
N ALA A 160 -8.72 16.81 12.87
CA ALA A 160 -7.62 17.71 12.48
C ALA A 160 -6.33 16.95 12.10
N ASN A 161 -6.03 15.85 12.80
CA ASN A 161 -4.91 15.00 12.43
C ASN A 161 -5.24 14.15 11.20
N PHE A 162 -6.46 13.59 11.12
CA PHE A 162 -6.91 12.81 9.97
C PHE A 162 -6.78 13.58 8.64
N GLU A 163 -7.11 14.87 8.62
CA GLU A 163 -6.99 15.71 7.41
C GLU A 163 -5.57 15.72 6.83
N GLN A 164 -4.54 15.53 7.63
CA GLN A 164 -3.16 15.45 7.16
C GLN A 164 -2.86 14.15 6.40
N TYR A 165 -3.69 13.12 6.59
CA TYR A 165 -3.57 11.78 5.99
C TYR A 165 -4.64 11.48 4.96
N ARG A 166 -5.69 12.31 4.85
CA ARG A 166 -6.84 12.08 3.98
C ARG A 166 -6.41 12.02 2.51
N ILE A 167 -6.66 10.86 1.90
CA ILE A 167 -6.19 10.55 0.54
C ILE A 167 -6.65 11.60 -0.49
N THR A 168 -7.92 11.98 -0.47
CA THR A 168 -8.47 12.97 -1.42
C THR A 168 -7.82 14.35 -1.28
N GLY A 169 -7.48 14.75 -0.05
CA GLY A 169 -6.73 15.98 0.21
C GLY A 169 -5.29 15.90 -0.27
N LEU A 170 -4.63 14.77 -0.03
CA LEU A 170 -3.26 14.51 -0.49
C LEU A 170 -3.18 14.48 -2.03
N ILE A 171 -4.11 13.84 -2.73
CA ILE A 171 -4.18 13.85 -4.19
C ILE A 171 -4.23 15.29 -4.72
N ARG A 172 -5.12 16.11 -4.20
CA ARG A 172 -5.27 17.52 -4.64
C ARG A 172 -4.00 18.34 -4.37
N SER A 173 -3.40 18.19 -3.19
CA SER A 173 -2.23 18.98 -2.79
C SER A 173 -0.91 18.50 -3.40
N ARG A 174 -0.81 17.20 -3.77
CA ARG A 174 0.42 16.58 -4.27
C ARG A 174 0.40 16.25 -5.76
N ALA A 175 -0.68 16.58 -6.49
CA ALA A 175 -0.81 16.27 -7.90
C ALA A 175 0.41 16.65 -8.73
N ALA A 176 0.97 17.85 -8.54
CA ALA A 176 2.15 18.32 -9.26
C ALA A 176 3.39 17.44 -9.06
N THR A 177 3.55 16.86 -7.87
CA THR A 177 4.69 16.01 -7.52
C THR A 177 4.55 14.58 -8.08
N ILE A 178 3.34 14.04 -8.10
CA ILE A 178 3.10 12.63 -8.44
C ILE A 178 2.69 12.38 -9.89
N ARG A 179 2.30 13.41 -10.64
CA ARG A 179 1.82 13.27 -12.04
C ARG A 179 2.90 12.95 -13.08
N GLN A 180 4.17 13.01 -12.72
CA GLN A 180 5.27 12.80 -13.67
C GLN A 180 5.42 11.36 -14.14
N ARG A 181 4.97 10.40 -13.34
CA ARG A 181 5.05 8.96 -13.64
C ARG A 181 3.94 8.18 -12.94
N CYS A 182 3.59 7.02 -13.49
CA CYS A 182 2.62 6.14 -12.87
C CYS A 182 3.20 5.49 -11.60
N ARG A 183 2.65 5.86 -10.45
CA ARG A 183 3.08 5.38 -9.13
C ARG A 183 1.97 4.74 -8.33
N LEU A 184 0.72 5.02 -8.68
CA LEU A 184 -0.48 4.54 -8.00
C LEU A 184 -1.13 3.42 -8.81
N VAL A 185 -1.41 2.31 -8.12
CA VAL A 185 -2.09 1.15 -8.69
C VAL A 185 -3.35 0.89 -7.86
N LEU A 186 -4.49 0.85 -8.51
CA LEU A 186 -5.78 0.54 -7.92
C LEU A 186 -6.39 -0.63 -8.67
N THR A 187 -6.43 -1.78 -8.00
CA THR A 187 -7.00 -3.00 -8.56
C THR A 187 -8.23 -3.41 -7.76
N GLY A 188 -9.16 -4.05 -8.35
CA GLY A 188 -10.29 -4.78 -7.85
C GLY A 188 -10.98 -4.40 -6.54
N TYR A 189 -12.13 -5.00 -6.33
CA TYR A 189 -12.99 -4.76 -5.18
C TYR A 189 -13.71 -6.05 -4.74
N ALA A 190 -14.15 -6.11 -3.48
CA ALA A 190 -15.01 -7.16 -2.97
C ALA A 190 -16.50 -6.75 -3.02
N GLY A 191 -16.80 -5.48 -2.92
CA GLY A 191 -18.18 -4.97 -2.97
C GLY A 191 -18.30 -3.55 -2.46
N ALA A 192 -18.17 -3.34 -1.15
CA ALA A 192 -18.49 -2.08 -0.48
C ALA A 192 -17.68 -0.87 -0.97
N PHE A 193 -16.48 -1.07 -1.50
CA PHE A 193 -15.58 0.03 -1.87
C PHE A 193 -15.47 0.29 -3.37
N ARG A 194 -16.25 -0.38 -4.23
CA ARG A 194 -16.24 -0.09 -5.67
C ARG A 194 -16.53 1.38 -5.97
N ALA A 195 -17.53 1.96 -5.31
CA ALA A 195 -17.86 3.38 -5.49
C ALA A 195 -16.68 4.30 -5.09
N HIS A 196 -15.91 3.94 -4.05
CA HIS A 196 -14.69 4.65 -3.68
C HIS A 196 -13.62 4.55 -4.76
N HIS A 197 -13.47 3.38 -5.39
CA HIS A 197 -12.50 3.16 -6.47
C HIS A 197 -12.85 3.99 -7.70
N MET A 198 -14.10 3.97 -8.14
CA MET A 198 -14.57 4.75 -9.28
C MET A 198 -14.39 6.26 -9.04
N ALA A 199 -14.79 6.74 -7.86
CA ALA A 199 -14.64 8.16 -7.50
C ALA A 199 -13.15 8.57 -7.42
N MET A 200 -12.27 7.70 -6.92
CA MET A 200 -10.84 7.95 -6.87
C MET A 200 -10.22 7.93 -8.27
N HIS A 201 -10.61 7.00 -9.13
CA HIS A 201 -10.17 6.96 -10.53
C HIS A 201 -10.52 8.29 -11.23
N ASN A 202 -11.76 8.74 -11.11
CA ASN A 202 -12.20 10.01 -11.70
C ASN A 202 -11.39 11.20 -11.15
N LEU A 203 -11.12 11.23 -9.85
CA LEU A 203 -10.29 12.27 -9.23
C LEU A 203 -8.85 12.26 -9.79
N LEU A 204 -8.24 11.10 -9.98
CA LEU A 204 -6.91 10.99 -10.56
C LEU A 204 -6.87 11.44 -12.02
N VAL A 205 -7.91 11.12 -12.79
CA VAL A 205 -8.08 11.62 -14.17
C VAL A 205 -8.22 13.13 -14.19
N GLU A 206 -9.08 13.70 -13.32
CA GLU A 206 -9.27 15.17 -13.19
C GLU A 206 -7.94 15.89 -12.95
N PHE A 207 -7.06 15.32 -12.10
CA PHE A 207 -5.76 15.91 -11.79
C PHE A 207 -4.63 15.48 -12.74
N ALA A 208 -4.94 14.76 -13.82
CA ALA A 208 -3.98 14.23 -14.79
C ALA A 208 -2.85 13.43 -14.13
N ILE A 209 -3.18 12.59 -13.13
CA ILE A 209 -2.23 11.73 -12.41
C ILE A 209 -2.22 10.36 -13.08
N PRO A 210 -1.09 9.94 -13.69
CA PRO A 210 -0.97 8.61 -14.27
C PRO A 210 -1.10 7.52 -13.20
N HIS A 211 -1.97 6.55 -13.43
CA HIS A 211 -2.23 5.44 -12.51
C HIS A 211 -2.70 4.21 -13.27
N ALA A 212 -2.51 3.04 -12.69
CA ALA A 212 -3.14 1.82 -13.17
C ALA A 212 -4.47 1.62 -12.45
N TYR A 213 -5.53 1.38 -13.21
CA TYR A 213 -6.86 1.09 -12.67
C TYR A 213 -7.44 -0.17 -13.29
N ARG A 214 -8.01 -1.03 -12.45
CA ARG A 214 -8.71 -2.24 -12.85
C ARG A 214 -10.03 -2.32 -12.10
N ASP A 215 -11.15 -2.13 -12.80
CA ASP A 215 -12.49 -2.24 -12.24
C ASP A 215 -13.00 -3.69 -12.37
N GLY A 216 -12.56 -4.54 -11.46
CA GLY A 216 -13.02 -5.92 -11.42
C GLY A 216 -12.03 -6.96 -11.97
N PRO A 217 -12.42 -8.22 -12.01
CA PRO A 217 -13.69 -8.75 -11.50
C PRO A 217 -13.81 -8.60 -9.98
N GLN A 218 -15.05 -8.67 -9.45
CA GLN A 218 -15.28 -8.73 -8.01
C GLN A 218 -14.67 -10.01 -7.42
N ARG A 219 -13.89 -9.87 -6.34
CA ARG A 219 -13.27 -10.99 -5.62
C ARG A 219 -13.44 -10.82 -4.11
N GLY A 220 -13.08 -11.83 -3.31
CA GLY A 220 -13.22 -11.77 -1.86
C GLY A 220 -12.36 -10.72 -1.18
N HIS A 221 -12.82 -10.15 -0.05
CA HIS A 221 -12.07 -9.23 0.81
C HIS A 221 -11.03 -9.99 1.63
N GLN A 222 -9.92 -10.39 0.98
CA GLN A 222 -8.89 -11.23 1.61
C GLN A 222 -7.59 -11.23 0.80
N TRP A 223 -6.47 -11.64 1.43
CA TRP A 223 -5.16 -11.73 0.79
C TRP A 223 -5.14 -12.69 -0.41
N ARG A 224 -5.81 -13.82 -0.31
CA ARG A 224 -5.89 -14.85 -1.37
C ARG A 224 -6.89 -14.52 -2.49
N SER A 225 -7.28 -13.27 -2.62
CA SER A 225 -8.23 -12.84 -3.68
C SER A 225 -7.65 -12.90 -5.10
N GLY A 226 -6.32 -13.02 -5.25
CA GLY A 226 -5.61 -12.93 -6.52
C GLY A 226 -5.18 -11.49 -6.90
N TRP A 227 -5.62 -10.48 -6.15
CA TRP A 227 -5.22 -9.09 -6.40
C TRP A 227 -3.76 -8.80 -6.04
N LEU A 228 -3.18 -9.53 -5.07
CA LEU A 228 -1.78 -9.38 -4.70
C LEU A 228 -0.84 -9.66 -5.88
N GLU A 229 -1.04 -10.78 -6.58
CA GLU A 229 -0.22 -11.15 -7.74
C GLU A 229 -0.35 -10.13 -8.87
N GLU A 230 -1.57 -9.68 -9.16
CA GLU A 230 -1.83 -8.68 -10.19
C GLU A 230 -1.16 -7.34 -9.86
N ALA A 231 -1.28 -6.86 -8.62
CA ALA A 231 -0.63 -5.65 -8.15
C ALA A 231 0.89 -5.71 -8.29
N VAL A 232 1.51 -6.83 -7.91
CA VAL A 232 2.96 -7.03 -8.02
C VAL A 232 3.39 -7.11 -9.49
N SER A 233 2.61 -7.80 -10.33
CA SER A 233 2.87 -7.85 -11.78
C SER A 233 2.93 -6.46 -12.38
N ILE A 234 1.95 -5.59 -12.06
CA ILE A 234 1.93 -4.20 -12.54
C ILE A 234 3.15 -3.40 -12.05
N PHE A 235 3.64 -3.65 -10.82
CA PHE A 235 4.86 -3.01 -10.35
C PHE A 235 6.09 -3.32 -11.19
N VAL A 236 6.19 -4.56 -11.65
CA VAL A 236 7.35 -5.05 -12.42
C VAL A 236 7.24 -4.70 -13.89
N THR A 237 6.07 -4.91 -14.50
CA THR A 237 5.87 -4.67 -15.95
C THR A 237 5.60 -3.20 -16.29
N GLY A 238 5.34 -2.39 -15.30
CA GLY A 238 4.93 -0.99 -15.46
C GLY A 238 3.41 -0.85 -15.52
N CYS A 239 2.95 0.39 -15.32
CA CYS A 239 1.57 0.73 -15.61
C CYS A 239 1.45 0.77 -17.13
N GLY A 240 1.19 -0.33 -17.79
CA GLY A 240 0.84 -0.31 -19.20
C GLY A 240 -0.21 0.78 -19.42
N THR A 241 -0.14 1.49 -20.53
CA THR A 241 -1.26 2.29 -21.01
C THR A 241 -2.42 1.32 -21.13
N GLY A 242 -3.15 1.13 -20.02
CA GLY A 242 -4.34 0.30 -20.01
C GLY A 242 -5.26 0.92 -21.01
N ASP A 243 -5.63 0.14 -22.01
CA ASP A 243 -6.65 0.48 -22.95
C ASP A 243 -7.84 1.06 -22.18
N SER A 244 -8.00 2.37 -22.26
CA SER A 244 -9.29 3.00 -22.13
C SER A 244 -10.07 2.56 -23.36
N GLU A 245 -10.50 1.32 -23.43
CA GLU A 245 -11.64 0.97 -24.27
C GLU A 245 -12.81 1.75 -23.68
N ASP A 246 -13.09 2.87 -24.31
CA ASP A 246 -14.33 3.59 -24.16
C ASP A 246 -15.45 2.63 -24.64
N PRO A 247 -16.30 2.10 -23.73
CA PRO A 247 -17.37 1.20 -24.15
C PRO A 247 -18.46 1.93 -24.94
N HIS A 248 -18.30 3.20 -25.25
CA HIS A 248 -19.28 4.06 -25.97
C HIS A 248 -18.75 4.65 -27.27
N ALA A 249 -17.64 4.17 -27.83
CA ALA A 249 -17.32 4.47 -29.21
C ALA A 249 -18.33 3.71 -30.11
N GLU A 250 -19.55 4.23 -30.19
CA GLU A 250 -20.52 3.86 -31.21
C GLU A 250 -19.94 4.20 -32.58
N ARG A 251 -19.95 3.20 -33.43
CA ARG A 251 -19.62 3.35 -34.85
C ARG A 251 -20.76 4.07 -35.54
N ASP A 252 -20.50 5.25 -36.05
CA ASP A 252 -21.25 5.80 -37.18
C ASP A 252 -20.84 5.13 -38.50
#